data_9c5eab82ef8f06d2ef4ea8b1fd5ce858
#
_entry.id   9c5eab82ef8f06d2ef4ea8b1fd5ce858
#
_cell.length_a   1.000
_cell.length_b   1.000
_cell.length_c   1.000
_cell.angle_alpha   90.00
_cell.angle_beta   90.00
_cell.angle_gamma   90.00
#
_symmetry.space_group_name_H-M   'P 1'
#
loop_
_entity.id
_entity.type
_entity.pdbx_description
1 polymer ?
#
loop_
_entity_poly.entity_id
_entity_poly.type
_entity_poly.pdbx_seq_one_letter_code
_entity_poly.pdbx_strand_id
1 'polypeptide(L)'
;MFAHRLIFPLILAFAVLSACTAVQPAPTSPVIQRDAHGRIERSQAARAAFKREQPCPATQKPKGPCPGYIIDHVIALKRGGADSPANMQWQTVEDAKAKDRVE
;
A
#
# COMPACT_ATOMS: atom_id res chain seq x y z
N MET A 1 74.13 7.82 22.21
CA MET A 1 73.07 7.13 21.50
C MET A 1 71.77 7.88 21.81
N PHE A 2 71.38 8.75 20.92
CA PHE A 2 70.12 9.47 21.11
C PHE A 2 69.03 8.81 20.24
N ALA A 3 68.08 8.17 20.90
CA ALA A 3 66.89 7.59 20.20
C ALA A 3 65.90 8.67 19.91
N HIS A 4 65.84 9.09 18.66
CA HIS A 4 64.79 10.00 18.20
C HIS A 4 63.48 9.20 18.09
N ARG A 5 62.57 9.42 19.03
CA ARG A 5 61.20 8.95 18.92
C ARG A 5 60.45 9.90 17.97
N LEU A 6 60.24 9.44 16.77
CA LEU A 6 59.30 10.09 15.83
C LEU A 6 57.85 9.86 16.31
N ILE A 7 57.24 10.90 16.85
CA ILE A 7 55.82 10.90 17.19
C ILE A 7 55.10 11.28 15.91
N PHE A 8 54.45 10.30 15.28
CA PHE A 8 53.52 10.58 14.19
C PHE A 8 52.18 11.04 14.78
N PRO A 9 51.66 12.21 14.42
CA PRO A 9 50.32 12.61 14.81
C PRO A 9 49.33 11.78 13.99
N LEU A 10 48.52 10.99 14.71
CA LEU A 10 47.38 10.28 14.15
C LEU A 10 46.31 11.32 13.78
N ILE A 11 46.23 11.68 12.51
CA ILE A 11 45.15 12.53 12.00
C ILE A 11 43.90 11.64 11.89
N LEU A 12 43.00 11.77 12.87
CA LEU A 12 41.68 11.20 12.77
C LEU A 12 40.86 12.00 11.75
N ALA A 13 40.76 11.48 10.55
CA ALA A 13 39.81 12.02 9.56
C ALA A 13 38.39 11.64 9.99
N PHE A 14 37.66 12.61 10.55
CA PHE A 14 36.22 12.47 10.75
C PHE A 14 35.55 12.56 9.38
N ALA A 15 35.13 11.42 8.83
CA ALA A 15 34.24 11.39 7.69
C ALA A 15 32.85 11.84 8.14
N VAL A 16 32.48 13.07 7.82
CA VAL A 16 31.13 13.58 8.00
C VAL A 16 30.27 12.91 6.93
N LEU A 17 29.52 11.87 7.33
CA LEU A 17 28.47 11.30 6.48
C LEU A 17 27.34 12.33 6.42
N SER A 18 27.27 13.10 5.32
CA SER A 18 26.10 13.89 4.99
C SER A 18 24.95 12.92 4.67
N ALA A 19 24.06 12.70 5.63
CA ALA A 19 22.82 12.01 5.36
C ALA A 19 21.93 12.90 4.49
N CYS A 20 21.83 12.59 3.19
CA CYS A 20 20.80 13.17 2.34
C CYS A 20 19.43 12.67 2.81
N THR A 21 18.73 13.50 3.55
CA THR A 21 17.32 13.28 3.87
C THR A 21 16.54 13.52 2.58
N ALA A 22 16.13 12.44 1.90
CA ALA A 22 15.19 12.55 0.79
C ALA A 22 13.84 13.02 1.36
N VAL A 23 13.43 14.24 0.99
CA VAL A 23 12.08 14.74 1.27
C VAL A 23 11.14 13.93 0.40
N GLN A 24 10.41 12.99 1.01
CA GLN A 24 9.33 12.29 0.32
C GLN A 24 8.22 13.30 0.02
N PRO A 25 7.71 13.34 -1.23
CA PRO A 25 6.55 14.16 -1.53
C PRO A 25 5.40 13.73 -0.63
N ALA A 26 4.65 14.70 -0.10
CA ALA A 26 3.46 14.42 0.68
C ALA A 26 2.54 13.47 -0.08
N PRO A 27 1.88 12.51 0.57
CA PRO A 27 0.93 11.63 -0.09
C PRO A 27 -0.15 12.50 -0.73
N THR A 28 -0.15 12.56 -2.06
CA THR A 28 -1.24 13.18 -2.79
C THR A 28 -2.50 12.39 -2.49
N SER A 29 -3.54 13.08 -2.06
CA SER A 29 -4.87 12.46 -1.89
C SER A 29 -5.22 11.68 -3.16
N PRO A 30 -5.67 10.43 -3.05
CA PRO A 30 -5.97 9.63 -4.22
C PRO A 30 -7.02 10.34 -5.06
N VAL A 31 -6.69 10.62 -6.32
CA VAL A 31 -7.65 11.16 -7.28
C VAL A 31 -8.65 10.06 -7.59
N ILE A 32 -9.92 10.32 -7.31
CA ILE A 32 -10.99 9.39 -7.64
C ILE A 32 -11.12 9.36 -9.16
N GLN A 33 -10.72 8.25 -9.78
CA GLN A 33 -10.87 8.05 -11.22
C GLN A 33 -12.32 7.68 -11.54
N ARG A 34 -12.86 8.31 -12.60
CA ARG A 34 -14.20 8.02 -13.07
C ARG A 34 -14.16 7.63 -14.55
N ASP A 35 -15.01 6.67 -14.92
CA ASP A 35 -15.20 6.26 -16.30
C ASP A 35 -16.00 7.31 -17.11
N ALA A 36 -16.18 7.03 -18.41
CA ALA A 36 -16.93 7.91 -19.32
C ALA A 36 -18.40 8.13 -18.90
N HIS A 37 -18.95 7.29 -18.01
CA HIS A 37 -20.30 7.39 -17.48
C HIS A 37 -20.35 8.03 -16.08
N GLY A 38 -19.22 8.55 -15.60
CA GLY A 38 -19.11 9.18 -14.27
C GLY A 38 -19.05 8.19 -13.10
N ARG A 39 -18.95 6.88 -13.35
CA ARG A 39 -18.84 5.86 -12.31
C ARG A 39 -17.39 5.76 -11.82
N ILE A 40 -17.22 5.48 -10.54
CA ILE A 40 -15.88 5.30 -9.96
C ILE A 40 -15.26 4.05 -10.57
N GLU A 41 -14.09 4.22 -11.20
CA GLU A 41 -13.32 3.11 -11.74
C GLU A 41 -12.74 2.24 -10.62
N ARG A 42 -12.73 0.94 -10.84
CA ARG A 42 -12.12 -0.07 -9.97
C ARG A 42 -11.09 -0.86 -10.73
N SER A 43 -9.86 -0.85 -10.23
CA SER A 43 -8.74 -1.54 -10.87
C SER A 43 -8.89 -3.06 -10.82
N GLN A 44 -8.94 -3.70 -11.97
CA GLN A 44 -8.92 -5.17 -12.06
C GLN A 44 -7.57 -5.72 -11.61
N ALA A 45 -6.47 -5.01 -11.88
CA ALA A 45 -5.14 -5.40 -11.42
C ALA A 45 -5.03 -5.37 -9.88
N ALA A 46 -5.59 -4.35 -9.22
CA ALA A 46 -5.64 -4.28 -7.76
C ALA A 46 -6.47 -5.41 -7.16
N ARG A 47 -7.61 -5.73 -7.75
CA ARG A 47 -8.46 -6.87 -7.32
C ARG A 47 -7.75 -8.21 -7.49
N ALA A 48 -7.06 -8.40 -8.61
CA ALA A 48 -6.29 -9.61 -8.86
C ALA A 48 -5.12 -9.74 -7.85
N ALA A 49 -4.44 -8.65 -7.54
CA ALA A 49 -3.40 -8.62 -6.52
C ALA A 49 -3.94 -8.97 -5.14
N PHE A 50 -5.08 -8.40 -4.76
CA PHE A 50 -5.76 -8.73 -3.50
C PHE A 50 -6.09 -10.22 -3.37
N LYS A 51 -6.64 -10.82 -4.43
CA LYS A 51 -6.95 -12.27 -4.44
C LYS A 51 -5.73 -13.16 -4.29
N ARG A 52 -4.57 -12.73 -4.79
CA ARG A 52 -3.31 -13.45 -4.60
C ARG A 52 -2.81 -13.35 -3.15
N GLU A 53 -2.95 -12.20 -2.54
CA GLU A 53 -2.55 -11.96 -1.15
C GLU A 53 -3.51 -12.62 -0.17
N GLN A 54 -4.80 -12.57 -0.47
CA GLN A 54 -5.87 -13.14 0.33
C GLN A 54 -6.81 -13.98 -0.55
N PRO A 55 -6.53 -15.27 -0.73
CA PRO A 55 -7.37 -16.16 -1.52
C PRO A 55 -8.82 -16.21 -1.02
N CYS A 56 -9.75 -16.56 -1.91
CA CYS A 56 -11.17 -16.65 -1.62
C CYS A 56 -11.45 -17.51 -0.36
N PRO A 57 -12.20 -17.00 0.63
CA PRO A 57 -12.52 -17.78 1.84
C PRO A 57 -13.31 -19.05 1.57
N ALA A 58 -14.14 -19.09 0.52
CA ALA A 58 -14.99 -20.24 0.19
C ALA A 58 -14.24 -21.32 -0.59
N THR A 59 -13.27 -20.95 -1.43
CA THR A 59 -12.58 -21.89 -2.35
C THR A 59 -11.10 -22.06 -2.06
N GLN A 60 -10.47 -21.17 -1.29
CA GLN A 60 -9.03 -21.09 -1.04
C GLN A 60 -8.20 -20.84 -2.32
N LYS A 61 -8.85 -20.41 -3.40
CA LYS A 61 -8.21 -20.14 -4.68
C LYS A 61 -7.89 -18.65 -4.85
N PRO A 62 -6.70 -18.31 -5.44
CA PRO A 62 -6.31 -16.93 -5.70
C PRO A 62 -6.94 -16.35 -6.97
N LYS A 63 -7.68 -17.13 -7.72
CA LYS A 63 -8.32 -16.75 -8.99
C LYS A 63 -9.72 -17.35 -9.09
N GLY A 64 -10.52 -16.76 -9.97
CA GLY A 64 -11.87 -17.24 -10.25
C GLY A 64 -12.93 -16.68 -9.29
N PRO A 65 -14.17 -17.20 -9.41
CA PRO A 65 -15.29 -16.73 -8.59
C PRO A 65 -15.14 -17.15 -7.13
N CYS A 66 -15.69 -16.32 -6.25
CA CYS A 66 -15.74 -16.59 -4.82
C CYS A 66 -17.20 -16.63 -4.36
N PRO A 67 -17.83 -17.80 -4.32
CA PRO A 67 -19.24 -17.93 -4.00
C PRO A 67 -19.58 -17.36 -2.61
N GLY A 68 -20.60 -16.53 -2.54
CA GLY A 68 -21.09 -15.91 -1.29
C GLY A 68 -20.28 -14.74 -0.78
N TYR A 69 -19.19 -14.36 -1.46
CA TYR A 69 -18.32 -13.27 -1.08
C TYR A 69 -18.08 -12.28 -2.20
N ILE A 70 -17.81 -11.04 -1.83
CA ILE A 70 -17.36 -10.00 -2.73
C ILE A 70 -16.10 -9.33 -2.17
N ILE A 71 -15.34 -8.68 -3.04
CA ILE A 71 -14.26 -7.80 -2.63
C ILE A 71 -14.87 -6.42 -2.39
N ASP A 72 -14.71 -5.92 -1.18
CA ASP A 72 -15.16 -4.59 -0.78
C ASP A 72 -13.97 -3.72 -0.35
N HIS A 73 -14.13 -2.41 -0.45
CA HIS A 73 -13.16 -1.45 0.06
C HIS A 73 -13.47 -1.10 1.53
N VAL A 74 -12.48 -1.22 2.40
CA VAL A 74 -12.63 -0.89 3.84
C VAL A 74 -13.08 0.54 4.01
N ILE A 75 -12.39 1.47 3.34
CA ILE A 75 -12.82 2.86 3.18
C ILE A 75 -13.40 2.99 1.78
N ALA A 76 -14.66 3.38 1.67
CA ALA A 76 -15.35 3.51 0.39
C ALA A 76 -14.58 4.42 -0.58
N LEU A 77 -14.51 4.04 -1.85
CA LEU A 77 -13.84 4.84 -2.89
C LEU A 77 -14.43 6.25 -3.00
N LYS A 78 -15.75 6.39 -2.86
CA LYS A 78 -16.44 7.69 -2.86
C LYS A 78 -16.01 8.62 -1.71
N ARG A 79 -15.44 8.04 -0.65
CA ARG A 79 -14.90 8.77 0.51
C ARG A 79 -13.39 8.98 0.43
N GLY A 80 -12.78 8.69 -0.73
CA GLY A 80 -11.35 8.83 -0.94
C GLY A 80 -10.53 7.62 -0.52
N GLY A 81 -11.14 6.47 -0.25
CA GLY A 81 -10.44 5.22 -0.01
C GLY A 81 -9.58 4.81 -1.20
N ALA A 82 -8.42 4.22 -0.96
CA ALA A 82 -7.53 3.78 -2.01
C ALA A 82 -8.07 2.56 -2.76
N ASP A 83 -7.93 2.53 -4.08
CA ASP A 83 -8.20 1.35 -4.89
C ASP A 83 -6.96 0.46 -4.96
N SER A 84 -6.63 -0.13 -3.83
CA SER A 84 -5.45 -0.97 -3.65
C SER A 84 -5.74 -2.15 -2.71
N PRO A 85 -4.98 -3.25 -2.80
CA PRO A 85 -5.17 -4.41 -1.93
C PRO A 85 -5.19 -4.09 -0.43
N ALA A 86 -4.39 -3.11 0.02
CA ALA A 86 -4.33 -2.70 1.42
C ALA A 86 -5.66 -2.13 1.95
N ASN A 87 -6.53 -1.63 1.08
CA ASN A 87 -7.86 -1.11 1.41
C ASN A 87 -8.98 -2.06 0.98
N MET A 88 -8.68 -3.31 0.69
CA MET A 88 -9.66 -4.30 0.25
C MET A 88 -9.86 -5.37 1.32
N GLN A 89 -11.05 -5.96 1.33
CA GLN A 89 -11.43 -7.06 2.21
C GLN A 89 -12.45 -7.96 1.53
N TRP A 90 -12.46 -9.22 1.95
CA TRP A 90 -13.56 -10.12 1.64
C TRP A 90 -14.73 -9.80 2.56
N GLN A 91 -15.91 -9.67 1.98
CA GLN A 91 -17.16 -9.56 2.72
C GLN A 91 -18.16 -10.56 2.18
N THR A 92 -19.07 -11.03 3.05
CA THR A 92 -20.25 -11.73 2.59
C THR A 92 -21.14 -10.77 1.80
N VAL A 93 -21.94 -11.30 0.89
CA VAL A 93 -22.89 -10.49 0.10
C VAL A 93 -23.86 -9.74 1.00
N GLU A 94 -24.29 -10.36 2.10
CA GLU A 94 -25.21 -9.77 3.08
C GLU A 94 -24.57 -8.59 3.82
N ASP A 95 -23.34 -8.76 4.30
CA ASP A 95 -22.63 -7.70 5.02
C ASP A 95 -22.31 -6.52 4.11
N ALA A 96 -21.95 -6.78 2.86
CA ALA A 96 -21.72 -5.75 1.88
C ALA A 96 -22.98 -4.93 1.60
N LYS A 97 -24.15 -5.56 1.47
CA LYS A 97 -25.43 -4.87 1.31
C LYS A 97 -25.79 -4.06 2.54
N ALA A 98 -25.51 -4.56 3.74
CA ALA A 98 -25.76 -3.85 4.98
C ALA A 98 -24.87 -2.59 5.09
N LYS A 99 -23.61 -2.70 4.70
CA LYS A 99 -22.66 -1.60 4.66
C LYS A 99 -23.09 -0.50 3.68
N ASP A 100 -23.49 -0.87 2.47
CA ASP A 100 -23.94 0.07 1.45
C ASP A 100 -25.14 0.94 1.88
N ARG A 101 -25.97 0.46 2.81
CA ARG A 101 -27.12 1.22 3.32
C ARG A 101 -26.72 2.35 4.28
N VAL A 102 -25.54 2.28 4.88
CA VAL A 102 -25.09 3.24 5.90
C VAL A 102 -23.93 4.11 5.41
N GLU A 103 -23.39 3.83 4.26
CA GLU A 103 -22.41 4.64 3.57
C GLU A 103 -23.10 5.64 2.63
#